data_aca1ce8352c1662ebd60d45893126f31
#
_entry.id   aca1ce8352c1662ebd60d45893126f31
#
_cell.length_a   1.000
_cell.length_b   1.000
_cell.length_c   1.000
_cell.angle_alpha   90.00
_cell.angle_beta   90.00
_cell.angle_gamma   90.00
#
_symmetry.space_group_name_H-M   'P 1'
#
loop_
_entity.id
_entity.type
_entity.pdbx_description
1 polymer ?
#
loop_
_entity_poly.entity_id
_entity_poly.type
_entity_poly.pdbx_seq_one_letter_code
_entity_poly.pdbx_strand_id
1 'polypeptide(L)'
;LSRFRESRYTHAGPPHHLPGRGALHISRETVEEACADLGGLRDTLRQHCERNNIGVCGGGTHPFHHWPERRICPGDRFNDLYQRYGYLAKQFTVFGQHVHVGCTSADEAIWLTQALGVYVPAFIALSASSPFVDGVDSFYQSARLNAVSAFPLSGQCPPLGNWQEFTEHFAFLQACGIAQGIKDLYWDVRPK
;
A
#
# COMPACT_ATOMS: atom_id res chain seq x y z
N LEU A 1 -25.60 -0.91 1.24
CA LEU A 1 -24.75 -0.81 2.45
C LEU A 1 -23.35 -1.27 2.09
N SER A 2 -22.46 -0.31 1.83
CA SER A 2 -21.07 -0.55 1.49
C SER A 2 -20.31 -1.00 2.75
N ARG A 3 -19.69 -2.19 2.69
CA ARG A 3 -18.81 -2.68 3.76
C ARG A 3 -17.42 -2.07 3.56
N PHE A 4 -16.92 -1.37 4.55
CA PHE A 4 -15.53 -0.93 4.57
C PHE A 4 -14.61 -2.09 4.95
N ARG A 5 -13.57 -2.30 4.15
CA ARG A 5 -12.56 -3.33 4.40
C ARG A 5 -11.18 -2.68 4.39
N GLU A 6 -10.50 -2.66 5.52
CA GLU A 6 -9.15 -2.13 5.64
C GLU A 6 -8.10 -3.26 5.64
N SER A 7 -7.04 -3.08 4.87
CA SER A 7 -5.90 -3.99 4.82
C SER A 7 -4.62 -3.21 5.12
N ARG A 8 -3.90 -3.61 6.16
CA ARG A 8 -2.59 -3.04 6.50
C ARG A 8 -1.48 -4.03 6.18
N TYR A 9 -0.49 -3.58 5.44
CA TYR A 9 0.77 -4.30 5.29
C TYR A 9 1.81 -3.62 6.17
N THR A 10 2.28 -4.33 7.19
CA THR A 10 3.44 -3.89 7.97
C THR A 10 4.64 -4.72 7.53
N HIS A 11 5.62 -4.09 6.88
CA HIS A 11 6.93 -4.63 6.70
C HIS A 11 7.87 -3.97 7.73
N ALA A 12 7.88 -4.49 8.94
CA ALA A 12 8.93 -4.21 9.89
C ALA A 12 9.61 -5.53 10.23
N GLY A 13 10.76 -5.79 9.59
CA GLY A 13 11.65 -6.85 10.04
C GLY A 13 12.85 -6.24 10.71
N PRO A 14 13.11 -6.52 12.01
CA PRO A 14 14.45 -6.32 12.58
C PRO A 14 15.43 -7.33 11.95
N PRO A 15 16.75 -7.14 12.09
CA PRO A 15 17.76 -8.00 11.47
C PRO A 15 17.75 -9.47 11.92
N HIS A 16 16.86 -9.85 12.82
CA HIS A 16 16.76 -11.21 13.35
C HIS A 16 15.34 -11.75 13.22
N HIS A 17 15.14 -12.57 12.18
CA HIS A 17 14.13 -13.60 12.02
C HIS A 17 12.77 -13.46 12.73
N LEU A 18 11.81 -12.83 12.07
CA LEU A 18 10.42 -13.24 12.19
C LEU A 18 9.77 -13.19 10.81
N PRO A 19 9.24 -14.28 10.26
CA PRO A 19 8.41 -14.26 9.07
C PRO A 19 7.00 -13.79 9.48
N GLY A 20 6.81 -12.48 9.60
CA GLY A 20 5.52 -11.91 9.98
C GLY A 20 4.97 -11.05 8.87
N ARG A 21 4.21 -11.65 7.94
CA ARG A 21 3.27 -10.88 7.13
C ARG A 21 2.07 -10.54 8.01
N GLY A 22 2.09 -9.41 8.68
CA GLY A 22 0.94 -8.92 9.43
C GLY A 22 0.14 -7.95 8.58
N ALA A 23 -0.85 -8.44 7.85
CA ALA A 23 -1.93 -7.59 7.37
C ALA A 23 -3.09 -7.72 8.35
N LEU A 24 -3.49 -6.62 8.98
CA LEU A 24 -4.70 -6.56 9.79
C LEU A 24 -5.87 -6.24 8.87
N HIS A 25 -6.85 -7.10 8.85
CA HIS A 25 -8.08 -6.95 8.07
C HIS A 25 -9.23 -6.65 9.02
N ILE A 26 -9.88 -5.52 8.81
CA ILE A 26 -11.11 -5.15 9.51
C ILE A 26 -12.19 -4.95 8.46
N SER A 27 -13.36 -5.52 8.68
CA SER A 27 -14.57 -5.27 7.90
C SER A 27 -15.68 -4.88 8.86
N ARG A 28 -16.15 -3.64 8.77
CA ARG A 28 -17.20 -3.07 9.62
C ARG A 28 -18.19 -2.29 8.78
N GLU A 29 -19.35 -2.06 9.33
CA GLU A 29 -20.41 -1.31 8.66
C GLU A 29 -20.27 0.19 8.90
N THR A 30 -19.68 0.59 10.02
CA THR A 30 -19.47 2.00 10.37
C THR A 30 -17.98 2.34 10.55
N VAL A 31 -17.66 3.60 10.38
CA VAL A 31 -16.31 4.13 10.59
C VAL A 31 -15.94 4.07 12.08
N GLU A 32 -16.89 4.32 12.95
CA GLU A 32 -16.72 4.31 14.41
C GLU A 32 -16.30 2.92 14.91
N GLU A 33 -16.97 1.87 14.43
CA GLU A 33 -16.62 0.48 14.73
C GLU A 33 -15.23 0.13 14.21
N ALA A 34 -14.90 0.54 12.99
CA ALA A 34 -13.59 0.31 12.41
C ALA A 34 -12.48 1.00 13.22
N CYS A 35 -12.71 2.24 13.65
CA CYS A 35 -11.78 3.00 14.50
C CYS A 35 -11.59 2.35 15.88
N ALA A 36 -12.67 1.87 16.50
CA ALA A 36 -12.62 1.19 17.78
C ALA A 36 -11.79 -0.11 17.71
N ASP A 37 -12.03 -0.93 16.69
CA ASP A 37 -11.27 -2.16 16.46
C ASP A 37 -9.78 -1.89 16.20
N LEU A 38 -9.47 -0.90 15.37
CA LEU A 38 -8.09 -0.50 15.11
C LEU A 38 -7.40 -0.02 16.38
N GLY A 39 -8.12 0.72 17.23
CA GLY A 39 -7.65 1.13 18.55
C GLY A 39 -7.30 -0.06 19.43
N GLY A 40 -8.21 -1.05 19.53
CA GLY A 40 -7.99 -2.27 20.30
C GLY A 40 -6.80 -3.10 19.80
N LEU A 41 -6.66 -3.25 18.48
CA LEU A 41 -5.52 -3.95 17.88
C LEU A 41 -4.19 -3.22 18.12
N ARG A 42 -4.17 -1.89 18.01
CA ARG A 42 -3.00 -1.07 18.35
C ARG A 42 -2.59 -1.27 19.80
N ASP A 43 -3.53 -1.23 20.73
CA ASP A 43 -3.26 -1.34 22.17
C ASP A 43 -2.77 -2.76 22.51
N THR A 44 -3.33 -3.78 21.88
CA THR A 44 -2.86 -5.16 22.01
C THR A 44 -1.43 -5.30 21.51
N LEU A 45 -1.13 -4.76 20.32
CA LEU A 45 0.22 -4.78 19.76
C LEU A 45 1.21 -4.05 20.67
N ARG A 46 0.84 -2.86 21.16
CA ARG A 46 1.66 -2.08 22.10
C ARG A 46 2.00 -2.87 23.35
N GLN A 47 1.01 -3.50 23.99
CA GLN A 47 1.22 -4.31 25.19
C GLN A 47 2.17 -5.50 24.94
N HIS A 48 2.03 -6.18 23.81
CA HIS A 48 2.94 -7.27 23.45
C HIS A 48 4.37 -6.79 23.20
N CYS A 49 4.53 -5.66 22.55
CA CYS A 49 5.84 -5.07 22.30
C CYS A 49 6.51 -4.57 23.58
N GLU A 50 5.76 -3.92 24.47
CA GLU A 50 6.25 -3.46 25.78
C GLU A 50 6.77 -4.62 26.64
N ARG A 51 6.07 -5.77 26.66
CA ARG A 51 6.53 -6.99 27.36
C ARG A 51 7.87 -7.54 26.84
N ASN A 52 8.19 -7.25 25.58
CA ASN A 52 9.42 -7.68 24.92
C ASN A 52 10.45 -6.57 24.82
N ASN A 53 10.23 -5.44 25.51
CA ASN A 53 11.07 -4.24 25.44
C ASN A 53 11.29 -3.72 24.00
N ILE A 54 10.23 -3.74 23.20
CA ILE A 54 10.21 -3.27 21.81
C ILE A 54 9.36 -2.01 21.72
N GLY A 55 9.93 -0.92 21.18
CA GLY A 55 9.18 0.29 20.86
C GLY A 55 8.38 0.11 19.55
N VAL A 56 7.19 0.70 19.49
CA VAL A 56 6.35 0.73 18.28
C VAL A 56 6.13 2.16 17.87
N CYS A 57 6.40 2.46 16.59
CA CYS A 57 6.07 3.74 16.00
C CYS A 57 5.38 3.54 14.65
N GLY A 58 4.52 4.49 14.28
CA GLY A 58 3.93 4.57 12.95
C GLY A 58 4.77 5.43 12.01
N GLY A 59 4.63 5.20 10.71
CA GLY A 59 5.29 6.00 9.69
C GLY A 59 4.93 5.54 8.29
N GLY A 60 5.36 6.26 7.27
CA GLY A 60 5.15 5.90 5.87
C GLY A 60 6.25 5.02 5.29
N THR A 61 7.46 5.09 5.85
CA THR A 61 8.62 4.24 5.52
C THR A 61 9.55 4.15 6.73
N HIS A 62 10.54 3.26 6.67
CA HIS A 62 11.58 3.20 7.69
C HIS A 62 12.55 4.38 7.51
N PRO A 63 12.74 5.23 8.52
CA PRO A 63 13.44 6.52 8.34
C PRO A 63 14.95 6.39 8.10
N PHE A 64 15.62 5.35 8.60
CA PHE A 64 17.08 5.21 8.55
C PHE A 64 17.60 3.84 8.14
N HIS A 65 16.74 2.94 7.64
CA HIS A 65 17.19 1.66 7.12
C HIS A 65 17.63 1.81 5.66
N HIS A 66 18.93 1.70 5.42
CA HIS A 66 19.53 1.84 4.09
C HIS A 66 19.04 0.76 3.14
N TRP A 67 18.65 1.16 1.93
CA TRP A 67 18.04 0.26 0.95
C TRP A 67 18.93 -0.96 0.56
N PRO A 68 20.30 -0.89 0.51
CA PRO A 68 21.13 -2.07 0.19
C PRO A 68 21.01 -3.18 1.24
N GLU A 69 20.75 -2.81 2.50
CA GLU A 69 20.63 -3.73 3.62
C GLU A 69 19.24 -4.38 3.70
N ARG A 70 18.27 -3.85 2.98
CA ARG A 70 16.88 -4.35 2.99
C ARG A 70 16.82 -5.73 2.38
N ARG A 71 16.16 -6.64 3.08
CA ARG A 71 15.93 -8.00 2.62
C ARG A 71 14.54 -8.12 2.00
N ILE A 72 14.48 -8.76 0.85
CA ILE A 72 13.19 -9.08 0.22
C ILE A 72 12.52 -10.18 1.04
N CYS A 73 11.23 -10.01 1.32
CA CYS A 73 10.44 -11.01 2.02
C CYS A 73 10.43 -12.32 1.20
N PRO A 74 10.68 -13.48 1.82
CA PRO A 74 10.66 -14.75 1.09
C PRO A 74 9.27 -15.05 0.52
N GLY A 75 9.25 -15.57 -0.70
CA GLY A 75 8.04 -15.98 -1.41
C GLY A 75 8.12 -15.65 -2.91
N ASP A 76 7.53 -16.52 -3.74
CA ASP A 76 7.68 -16.49 -5.20
C ASP A 76 7.35 -15.13 -5.81
N ARG A 77 6.24 -14.52 -5.40
CA ARG A 77 5.84 -13.20 -5.87
C ARG A 77 6.89 -12.12 -5.58
N PHE A 78 7.51 -12.14 -4.41
CA PHE A 78 8.49 -11.12 -4.02
C PHE A 78 9.83 -11.36 -4.70
N ASN A 79 10.19 -12.63 -4.91
CA ASN A 79 11.37 -12.99 -5.70
C ASN A 79 11.18 -12.53 -7.15
N ASP A 80 10.01 -12.78 -7.74
CA ASP A 80 9.67 -12.35 -9.09
C ASP A 80 9.71 -10.81 -9.23
N LEU A 81 9.15 -10.10 -8.25
CA LEU A 81 9.22 -8.64 -8.18
C LEU A 81 10.67 -8.14 -8.11
N TYR A 82 11.51 -8.82 -7.32
CA TYR A 82 12.93 -8.49 -7.23
C TYR A 82 13.69 -8.79 -8.53
N GLN A 83 13.39 -9.89 -9.20
CA GLN A 83 13.99 -10.22 -10.50
C GLN A 83 13.61 -9.18 -11.57
N ARG A 84 12.37 -8.70 -11.57
CA ARG A 84 11.90 -7.70 -12.54
C ARG A 84 12.39 -6.29 -12.26
N TYR A 85 12.41 -5.87 -11.00
CA TYR A 85 12.62 -4.47 -10.63
C TYR A 85 13.90 -4.20 -9.83
N GLY A 86 14.61 -5.23 -9.37
CA GLY A 86 15.92 -5.12 -8.72
C GLY A 86 15.96 -4.07 -7.60
N TYR A 87 16.71 -3.01 -7.84
CA TYR A 87 16.86 -1.87 -6.95
C TYR A 87 15.53 -1.26 -6.49
N LEU A 88 14.55 -1.07 -7.40
CA LEU A 88 13.25 -0.50 -7.05
C LEU A 88 12.49 -1.37 -6.05
N ALA A 89 12.54 -2.70 -6.21
CA ALA A 89 11.91 -3.63 -5.28
C ALA A 89 12.50 -3.51 -3.87
N LYS A 90 13.81 -3.28 -3.74
CA LYS A 90 14.46 -3.02 -2.45
C LYS A 90 14.10 -1.66 -1.87
N GLN A 91 13.88 -0.65 -2.69
CA GLN A 91 13.44 0.67 -2.22
C GLN A 91 11.98 0.68 -1.76
N PHE A 92 11.18 -0.26 -2.22
CA PHE A 92 9.75 -0.36 -1.90
C PHE A 92 9.50 -0.85 -0.46
N THR A 93 10.10 -0.17 0.52
CA THR A 93 9.83 -0.37 1.95
C THR A 93 8.88 0.72 2.41
N VAL A 94 7.63 0.60 1.99
CA VAL A 94 6.57 1.56 2.31
C VAL A 94 5.52 0.90 3.19
N PHE A 95 5.04 1.65 4.17
CA PHE A 95 3.92 1.26 5.01
C PHE A 95 2.69 1.95 4.48
N GLY A 96 1.74 1.18 4.00
CA GLY A 96 0.52 1.67 3.40
C GLY A 96 -0.71 1.31 4.20
N GLN A 97 -1.72 2.15 4.10
CA GLN A 97 -3.06 1.86 4.54
C GLN A 97 -3.95 1.77 3.30
N HIS A 98 -4.69 0.67 3.18
CA HIS A 98 -5.63 0.48 2.10
C HIS A 98 -7.05 0.53 2.65
N VAL A 99 -7.90 1.33 2.02
CA VAL A 99 -9.34 1.36 2.28
C VAL A 99 -10.03 0.68 1.11
N HIS A 100 -10.82 -0.35 1.39
CA HIS A 100 -11.60 -1.06 0.37
C HIS A 100 -13.06 -0.68 0.50
N VAL A 101 -13.63 -0.17 -0.58
CA VAL A 101 -15.04 0.18 -0.67
C VAL A 101 -15.76 -0.86 -1.52
N GLY A 102 -16.84 -1.43 -1.00
CA GLY A 102 -17.68 -2.34 -1.77
C GLY A 102 -18.50 -1.58 -2.81
N CYS A 103 -18.54 -2.12 -4.04
CA CYS A 103 -19.35 -1.60 -5.13
C CYS A 103 -20.42 -2.61 -5.49
N THR A 104 -21.57 -2.16 -6.00
CA THR A 104 -22.68 -3.01 -6.41
C THR A 104 -22.52 -3.53 -7.83
N SER A 105 -21.73 -2.86 -8.64
CA SER A 105 -21.40 -3.25 -10.02
C SER A 105 -19.95 -2.94 -10.38
N ALA A 106 -19.47 -3.54 -11.44
CA ALA A 106 -18.16 -3.29 -11.99
C ALA A 106 -18.00 -1.86 -12.56
N ASP A 107 -19.05 -1.35 -13.20
CA ASP A 107 -19.09 0.03 -13.72
C ASP A 107 -19.05 1.06 -12.58
N GLU A 108 -19.74 0.79 -11.46
CA GLU A 108 -19.67 1.61 -10.26
C GLU A 108 -18.22 1.64 -9.70
N ALA A 109 -17.50 0.52 -9.74
CA ALA A 109 -16.12 0.47 -9.31
C ALA A 109 -15.20 1.36 -10.18
N ILE A 110 -15.41 1.39 -11.49
CA ILE A 110 -14.66 2.27 -12.39
C ILE A 110 -15.02 3.73 -12.14
N TRP A 111 -16.33 4.03 -12.05
CA TRP A 111 -16.79 5.38 -11.72
C TRP A 111 -16.17 5.88 -10.39
N LEU A 112 -16.22 5.06 -9.34
CA LEU A 112 -15.64 5.41 -8.04
C LEU A 112 -14.13 5.60 -8.11
N THR A 113 -13.42 4.78 -8.91
CA THR A 113 -11.98 4.92 -9.14
C THR A 113 -11.64 6.29 -9.73
N GLN A 114 -12.40 6.75 -10.72
CA GLN A 114 -12.23 8.07 -11.32
C GLN A 114 -12.62 9.19 -10.35
N ALA A 115 -13.76 9.06 -9.67
CA ALA A 115 -14.25 10.06 -8.73
C ALA A 115 -13.30 10.28 -7.54
N LEU A 116 -12.71 9.22 -7.00
CA LEU A 116 -11.75 9.31 -5.90
C LEU A 116 -10.37 9.81 -6.35
N GLY A 117 -10.04 9.70 -7.62
CA GLY A 117 -8.76 10.19 -8.17
C GLY A 117 -8.51 11.67 -7.89
N VAL A 118 -9.56 12.49 -7.91
CA VAL A 118 -9.45 13.94 -7.63
C VAL A 118 -9.08 14.25 -6.17
N TYR A 119 -9.32 13.31 -5.26
CA TYR A 119 -9.00 13.46 -3.82
C TYR A 119 -7.62 12.92 -3.44
N VAL A 120 -6.90 12.31 -4.36
CA VAL A 120 -5.55 11.74 -4.09
C VAL A 120 -4.62 12.75 -3.42
N PRO A 121 -4.52 14.02 -3.84
CA PRO A 121 -3.68 14.99 -3.14
C PRO A 121 -4.07 15.20 -1.68
N ALA A 122 -5.37 15.19 -1.35
CA ALA A 122 -5.85 15.28 0.02
C ALA A 122 -5.47 14.04 0.84
N PHE A 123 -5.60 12.84 0.26
CA PHE A 123 -5.17 11.60 0.92
C PHE A 123 -3.66 11.58 1.17
N ILE A 124 -2.87 12.08 0.24
CA ILE A 124 -1.41 12.23 0.42
C ILE A 124 -1.11 13.16 1.59
N ALA A 125 -1.75 14.31 1.65
CA ALA A 125 -1.56 15.27 2.73
C ALA A 125 -1.96 14.70 4.11
N LEU A 126 -3.11 14.04 4.19
CA LEU A 126 -3.61 13.40 5.42
C LEU A 126 -2.70 12.23 5.90
N SER A 127 -2.06 11.54 4.98
CA SER A 127 -1.19 10.38 5.29
C SER A 127 0.30 10.71 5.33
N ALA A 128 0.66 11.99 5.27
CA ALA A 128 2.04 12.45 5.29
C ALA A 128 2.73 12.06 6.61
N SER A 129 3.74 11.17 6.53
CA SER A 129 4.39 10.58 7.70
C SER A 129 5.76 9.97 7.38
N SER A 130 6.46 10.47 6.34
CA SER A 130 7.75 9.93 5.92
C SER A 130 8.72 11.02 5.45
N PRO A 131 9.13 11.97 6.33
CA PRO A 131 10.07 13.03 5.95
C PRO A 131 11.51 12.53 5.83
N PHE A 132 11.85 11.40 6.47
CA PHE A 132 13.21 10.86 6.47
C PHE A 132 13.29 9.59 5.61
N VAL A 133 14.36 9.49 4.82
CA VAL A 133 14.72 8.31 4.01
C VAL A 133 16.22 8.07 4.10
N ASP A 134 16.63 6.82 4.34
CA ASP A 134 18.04 6.42 4.45
C ASP A 134 18.84 7.29 5.45
N GLY A 135 18.21 7.75 6.53
CA GLY A 135 18.82 8.57 7.58
C GLY A 135 18.94 10.06 7.25
N VAL A 136 18.40 10.50 6.13
CA VAL A 136 18.48 11.90 5.66
C VAL A 136 17.10 12.54 5.62
N ASP A 137 17.01 13.80 6.03
CA ASP A 137 15.81 14.61 5.81
C ASP A 137 15.62 14.83 4.30
N SER A 138 14.50 14.36 3.77
CA SER A 138 14.20 14.46 2.35
C SER A 138 13.57 15.78 1.94
N PHE A 139 13.20 16.63 2.90
CA PHE A 139 12.40 17.84 2.74
C PHE A 139 10.98 17.59 2.17
N TYR A 140 10.56 16.33 2.02
CA TYR A 140 9.20 15.92 1.62
C TYR A 140 8.50 15.27 2.79
N GLN A 141 7.25 15.66 3.06
CA GLN A 141 6.46 15.04 4.14
C GLN A 141 5.98 13.63 3.80
N SER A 142 5.97 13.27 2.52
CA SER A 142 5.58 11.97 1.98
C SER A 142 6.63 11.39 1.03
N ALA A 143 7.90 11.38 1.43
CA ALA A 143 9.02 10.89 0.61
C ALA A 143 8.85 9.43 0.13
N ARG A 144 8.06 8.60 0.85
CA ARG A 144 7.72 7.24 0.42
C ARG A 144 7.09 7.17 -0.98
N LEU A 145 6.41 8.24 -1.41
CA LEU A 145 5.77 8.29 -2.72
C LEU A 145 6.79 8.25 -3.86
N ASN A 146 8.01 8.75 -3.64
CA ASN A 146 9.06 8.69 -4.65
C ASN A 146 9.39 7.23 -5.02
N ALA A 147 9.41 6.33 -4.03
CA ALA A 147 9.62 4.90 -4.26
C ALA A 147 8.42 4.25 -4.97
N VAL A 148 7.19 4.66 -4.65
CA VAL A 148 5.97 4.15 -5.31
C VAL A 148 5.89 4.63 -6.74
N SER A 149 6.11 5.93 -6.97
CA SER A 149 6.02 6.56 -8.29
C SER A 149 7.08 6.09 -9.29
N ALA A 150 8.14 5.46 -8.81
CA ALA A 150 9.15 4.86 -9.66
C ALA A 150 8.70 3.54 -10.33
N PHE A 151 7.64 2.92 -9.82
CA PHE A 151 7.12 1.68 -10.42
C PHE A 151 6.29 1.98 -11.67
N PRO A 152 6.35 1.10 -12.69
CA PRO A 152 5.46 1.17 -13.84
C PRO A 152 3.99 1.17 -13.40
N LEU A 153 3.15 1.86 -14.14
CA LEU A 153 1.71 1.98 -13.87
C LEU A 153 1.39 2.58 -12.49
N SER A 154 2.29 3.37 -11.90
CA SER A 154 2.01 4.13 -10.68
C SER A 154 1.24 5.41 -11.00
N GLY A 155 0.55 5.95 -9.98
CA GLY A 155 -0.18 7.20 -10.06
C GLY A 155 -1.66 7.02 -10.37
N GLN A 156 -2.24 7.90 -11.17
CA GLN A 156 -3.67 7.90 -11.43
C GLN A 156 -4.08 6.85 -12.47
N CYS A 157 -5.27 6.28 -12.27
CA CYS A 157 -5.94 5.50 -13.29
C CYS A 157 -6.16 6.34 -14.55
N PRO A 158 -5.88 5.82 -15.76
CA PRO A 158 -6.23 6.52 -16.99
C PRO A 158 -7.75 6.76 -17.07
N PRO A 159 -8.20 7.74 -17.87
CA PRO A 159 -9.63 7.98 -18.04
C PRO A 159 -10.28 6.74 -18.66
N LEU A 160 -11.17 6.09 -17.91
CA LEU A 160 -11.93 4.92 -18.29
C LEU A 160 -13.39 5.15 -17.90
N GLY A 161 -14.31 5.00 -18.83
CA GLY A 161 -15.71 5.30 -18.63
C GLY A 161 -16.51 4.15 -18.01
N ASN A 162 -16.10 2.91 -18.20
CA ASN A 162 -16.83 1.72 -17.78
C ASN A 162 -15.91 0.50 -17.62
N TRP A 163 -16.47 -0.62 -17.17
CA TRP A 163 -15.73 -1.86 -16.96
C TRP A 163 -15.22 -2.49 -18.25
N GLN A 164 -15.93 -2.34 -19.35
CA GLN A 164 -15.48 -2.86 -20.64
C GLN A 164 -14.17 -2.18 -21.06
N GLU A 165 -14.13 -0.85 -21.02
CA GLU A 165 -12.91 -0.10 -21.33
C GLU A 165 -11.74 -0.47 -20.40
N PHE A 166 -12.03 -0.71 -19.12
CA PHE A 166 -11.03 -1.20 -18.20
C PHE A 166 -10.48 -2.57 -18.60
N THR A 167 -11.33 -3.52 -18.97
CA THR A 167 -10.91 -4.86 -19.37
C THR A 167 -10.12 -4.85 -20.66
N GLU A 168 -10.49 -4.02 -21.62
CA GLU A 168 -9.77 -3.83 -22.88
C GLU A 168 -8.38 -3.21 -22.62
N HIS A 169 -8.31 -2.16 -21.82
CA HIS A 169 -7.06 -1.54 -21.41
C HIS A 169 -6.15 -2.52 -20.66
N PHE A 170 -6.71 -3.29 -19.73
CA PHE A 170 -5.94 -4.29 -18.98
C PHE A 170 -5.42 -5.43 -19.87
N ALA A 171 -6.25 -5.91 -20.80
CA ALA A 171 -5.83 -6.91 -21.80
C ALA A 171 -4.69 -6.39 -22.68
N PHE A 172 -4.72 -5.13 -23.07
CA PHE A 172 -3.63 -4.48 -23.80
C PHE A 172 -2.33 -4.46 -22.97
N LEU A 173 -2.38 -4.08 -21.69
CA LEU A 173 -1.22 -4.10 -20.81
C LEU A 173 -0.63 -5.51 -20.65
N GLN A 174 -1.49 -6.52 -20.59
CA GLN A 174 -1.06 -7.93 -20.55
C GLN A 174 -0.39 -8.37 -21.86
N ALA A 175 -0.97 -8.02 -23.00
CA ALA A 175 -0.41 -8.35 -24.30
C ALA A 175 0.97 -7.69 -24.53
N CYS A 176 1.18 -6.49 -23.96
CA CYS A 176 2.48 -5.81 -23.97
C CYS A 176 3.47 -6.36 -22.92
N GLY A 177 3.08 -7.32 -22.08
CA GLY A 177 3.92 -7.84 -21.01
C GLY A 177 4.17 -6.87 -19.86
N ILE A 178 3.42 -5.76 -19.79
CA ILE A 178 3.58 -4.70 -18.76
C ILE A 178 2.95 -5.13 -17.44
N ALA A 179 1.79 -5.78 -17.49
CA ALA A 179 1.08 -6.29 -16.32
C ALA A 179 0.78 -7.78 -16.49
N GLN A 180 0.93 -8.56 -15.42
CA GLN A 180 0.51 -9.97 -15.38
C GLN A 180 -0.83 -10.13 -14.66
N GLY A 181 -1.08 -9.27 -13.67
CA GLY A 181 -2.30 -9.29 -12.89
C GLY A 181 -2.67 -7.90 -12.36
N ILE A 182 -3.87 -7.78 -11.83
CA ILE A 182 -4.39 -6.51 -11.28
C ILE A 182 -3.51 -5.93 -10.17
N LYS A 183 -2.69 -6.76 -9.54
CA LYS A 183 -1.73 -6.35 -8.50
C LYS A 183 -0.55 -5.55 -9.06
N ASP A 184 -0.33 -5.58 -10.37
CA ASP A 184 0.72 -4.82 -11.04
C ASP A 184 0.27 -3.40 -11.41
N LEU A 185 -1.01 -3.09 -11.23
CA LEU A 185 -1.52 -1.73 -11.29
C LEU A 185 -1.20 -1.02 -9.97
N TYR A 186 -0.19 -0.16 -9.99
CA TYR A 186 0.21 0.65 -8.82
C TYR A 186 -0.57 1.98 -8.75
N TRP A 187 -1.78 2.01 -9.31
CA TRP A 187 -2.63 3.19 -9.23
C TRP A 187 -3.00 3.52 -7.77
N ASP A 188 -3.10 4.81 -7.48
CA ASP A 188 -3.49 5.33 -6.16
C ASP A 188 -4.89 4.85 -5.76
N VAL A 189 -5.82 4.82 -6.72
CA VAL A 189 -7.16 4.23 -6.61
C VAL A 189 -7.31 3.22 -7.74
N ARG A 190 -7.75 2.00 -7.42
CA ARG A 190 -7.91 0.95 -8.44
C ARG A 190 -9.07 0.01 -8.13
N PRO A 191 -9.74 -0.54 -9.14
CA PRO A 191 -10.70 -1.61 -8.95
C PRO A 191 -9.99 -2.89 -8.47
N LYS A 192 -10.74 -3.79 -7.82
CA LYS A 192 -10.19 -5.05 -7.30
C LYS A 192 -11.15 -6.21 -7.60
#